data_3e7e78bb1a6c7f1878d5ad3a628b0ac9
#
_entry.id   3e7e78bb1a6c7f1878d5ad3a628b0ac9
#
_cell.length_a   1.000
_cell.length_b   1.000
_cell.length_c   1.000
_cell.angle_alpha   90.00
_cell.angle_beta   90.00
_cell.angle_gamma   90.00
#
_symmetry.space_group_name_H-M   'P 1'
#
loop_
_entity.id
_entity.type
_entity.pdbx_description
1 polymer ?
#
loop_
_entity_poly.entity_id
_entity_poly.type
_entity_poly.pdbx_seq_one_letter_code
_entity_poly.pdbx_strand_id
1 'polypeptide(L)'
;MFQILYKSATLYLKYIRIIIRRTDELEIHLRQSMENSELFNLLDLQKSLTYFSTSLRSNSIVLERLLRLRNATQSQHLIKVYEEDEDLLDDVIIEYKQAVEMVEMYSHILNSMMEVFASIISNNLNLVMKFL
;
A
#
# COMPACT_ATOMS: atom_id res chain seq x y z
N MET A 1 -19.62 13.60 -4.44
CA MET A 1 -18.80 12.53 -5.04
C MET A 1 -17.31 12.70 -4.73
N PHE A 2 -16.68 13.80 -5.06
CA PHE A 2 -15.24 14.02 -4.82
C PHE A 2 -14.85 14.04 -3.35
N GLN A 3 -15.71 14.52 -2.46
CA GLN A 3 -15.48 14.47 -1.02
C GLN A 3 -15.40 13.03 -0.50
N ILE A 4 -16.21 12.12 -1.04
CA ILE A 4 -16.15 10.69 -0.71
C ILE A 4 -14.84 10.09 -1.19
N LEU A 5 -14.40 10.43 -2.40
CA LEU A 5 -13.12 9.98 -2.94
C LEU A 5 -11.94 10.51 -2.14
N TYR A 6 -11.98 11.77 -1.74
CA TYR A 6 -10.96 12.39 -0.88
C TYR A 6 -10.88 11.68 0.48
N LYS A 7 -12.01 11.44 1.11
CA LYS A 7 -12.06 10.73 2.39
C LYS A 7 -11.57 9.29 2.26
N SER A 8 -11.91 8.62 1.16
CA SER A 8 -11.38 7.29 0.84
C SER A 8 -9.85 7.29 0.74
N ALA A 9 -9.29 8.25 0.01
CA ALA A 9 -7.84 8.40 -0.12
C ALA A 9 -7.17 8.62 1.25
N THR A 10 -7.73 9.48 2.07
CA THR A 10 -7.24 9.75 3.43
C THR A 10 -7.26 8.49 4.29
N LEU A 11 -8.32 7.68 4.20
CA LEU A 11 -8.43 6.41 4.92
C LEU A 11 -7.39 5.39 4.43
N TYR A 12 -7.17 5.27 3.13
CA TYR A 12 -6.10 4.42 2.60
C TYR A 12 -4.75 4.80 3.19
N LEU A 13 -4.40 6.08 3.16
CA LEU A 13 -3.14 6.57 3.73
C LEU A 13 -3.04 6.27 5.23
N LYS A 14 -4.12 6.46 5.98
CA LYS A 14 -4.16 6.16 7.42
C LYS A 14 -3.84 4.69 7.69
N TYR A 15 -4.50 3.76 6.99
CA TYR A 15 -4.29 2.34 7.17
C TYR A 15 -2.93 1.86 6.66
N ILE A 16 -2.44 2.44 5.57
CA ILE A 16 -1.10 2.16 5.07
C ILE A 16 -0.05 2.56 6.12
N ARG A 17 -0.19 3.72 6.76
CA ARG A 17 0.72 4.15 7.85
C ARG A 17 0.67 3.19 9.05
N ILE A 18 -0.48 2.62 9.37
CA ILE A 18 -0.61 1.60 10.41
C ILE A 18 0.16 0.34 10.01
N ILE A 19 0.02 -0.12 8.79
CA ILE A 19 0.76 -1.29 8.25
C ILE A 19 2.26 -1.02 8.30
N ILE A 20 2.70 0.15 7.90
CA ILE A 20 4.11 0.57 7.95
C ILE A 20 4.66 0.49 9.38
N ARG A 21 3.94 1.04 10.34
CA ARG A 21 4.34 1.01 11.75
C ARG A 21 4.46 -0.43 12.25
N ARG A 22 3.49 -1.28 11.95
CA ARG A 22 3.53 -2.70 12.32
C ARG A 22 4.68 -3.44 11.66
N THR A 23 4.98 -3.11 10.41
CA THR A 23 6.13 -3.67 9.70
C THR A 23 7.44 -3.32 10.40
N ASP A 24 7.62 -2.06 10.78
CA ASP A 24 8.81 -1.60 11.48
C ASP A 24 8.96 -2.25 12.87
N GLU A 25 7.87 -2.37 13.61
CA GLU A 25 7.83 -3.06 14.92
C GLU A 25 8.18 -4.54 14.77
N LEU A 26 7.60 -5.19 13.77
CA LEU A 26 7.85 -6.61 13.50
C LEU A 26 9.30 -6.86 13.07
N GLU A 27 9.88 -5.97 12.29
CA GLU A 27 11.29 -6.04 11.92
C GLU A 27 12.20 -6.05 13.14
N ILE A 28 11.93 -5.19 14.12
CA ILE A 28 12.70 -5.14 15.37
C ILE A 28 12.56 -6.47 16.13
N HIS A 29 11.35 -7.00 16.26
CA HIS A 29 11.11 -8.29 16.92
C HIS A 29 11.81 -9.44 16.22
N LEU A 30 11.76 -9.50 14.91
CA LEU A 30 12.40 -10.54 14.11
C LEU A 30 13.93 -10.53 14.21
N ARG A 31 14.53 -9.35 14.38
CA ARG A 31 15.97 -9.22 14.61
C ARG A 31 16.39 -9.74 15.98
N GLN A 32 15.50 -9.65 16.97
CA GLN A 32 15.77 -10.09 18.35
C GLN A 32 15.49 -11.57 18.55
N SER A 33 14.38 -12.08 18.01
CA SER A 33 14.01 -13.48 18.10
C SER A 33 13.15 -13.86 16.89
N MET A 34 13.58 -14.91 16.16
CA MET A 34 12.85 -15.38 14.98
C MET A 34 11.85 -16.45 15.38
N GLU A 35 10.65 -16.03 15.72
CA GLU A 35 9.54 -16.92 15.98
C GLU A 35 8.68 -17.12 14.71
N ASN A 36 8.19 -18.33 14.49
CA ASN A 36 7.33 -18.64 13.34
C ASN A 36 6.05 -17.80 13.31
N SER A 37 5.50 -17.49 14.48
CA SER A 37 4.31 -16.63 14.59
C SER A 37 4.53 -15.23 13.99
N GLU A 38 5.74 -14.68 14.16
CA GLU A 38 6.10 -13.38 13.63
C GLU A 38 6.24 -13.40 12.11
N LEU A 39 6.72 -14.51 11.55
CA LEU A 39 6.77 -14.72 10.11
C LEU A 39 5.37 -14.79 9.50
N PHE A 40 4.41 -15.41 10.17
CA PHE A 40 3.02 -15.40 9.76
C PHE A 40 2.41 -13.99 9.83
N ASN A 41 2.77 -13.20 10.84
CA ASN A 41 2.36 -11.80 10.93
C ASN A 41 2.92 -10.99 9.76
N LEU A 42 4.16 -11.24 9.37
CA LEU A 42 4.78 -10.60 8.21
C LEU A 42 4.01 -10.95 6.92
N LEU A 43 3.65 -12.22 6.76
CA LEU A 43 2.84 -12.69 5.63
C LEU A 43 1.47 -12.01 5.60
N ASP A 44 0.82 -11.84 6.75
CA ASP A 44 -0.48 -11.16 6.85
C ASP A 44 -0.38 -9.69 6.44
N LEU A 45 0.69 -9.00 6.83
CA LEU A 45 0.95 -7.63 6.40
C LEU A 45 1.17 -7.55 4.88
N GLN A 46 1.90 -8.49 4.31
CA GLN A 46 2.12 -8.57 2.86
C GLN A 46 0.81 -8.78 2.11
N LYS A 47 -0.05 -9.68 2.59
CA LYS A 47 -1.40 -9.87 2.02
C LYS A 47 -2.22 -8.60 2.08
N SER A 48 -2.20 -7.90 3.21
CA SER A 48 -2.91 -6.64 3.38
C SER A 48 -2.45 -5.60 2.35
N LEU A 49 -1.15 -5.45 2.16
CA LEU A 49 -0.60 -4.53 1.15
C LEU A 49 -1.00 -4.94 -0.27
N THR A 50 -1.09 -6.23 -0.56
CA THR A 50 -1.55 -6.71 -1.86
C THR A 50 -3.01 -6.32 -2.12
N TYR A 51 -3.88 -6.46 -1.12
CA TYR A 51 -5.27 -6.01 -1.22
C TYR A 51 -5.37 -4.50 -1.43
N PHE A 52 -4.60 -3.71 -0.67
CA PHE A 52 -4.54 -2.27 -0.87
C PHE A 52 -4.03 -1.90 -2.27
N SER A 53 -2.98 -2.55 -2.74
CA SER A 53 -2.42 -2.31 -4.07
C SER A 53 -3.47 -2.55 -5.16
N THR A 54 -4.19 -3.65 -5.08
CA THR A 54 -5.24 -4.00 -6.05
C THR A 54 -6.37 -2.97 -6.04
N SER A 55 -6.86 -2.60 -4.85
CA SER A 55 -7.91 -1.60 -4.70
C SER A 55 -7.48 -0.22 -5.21
N LEU A 56 -6.27 0.21 -4.86
CA LEU A 56 -5.74 1.51 -5.26
C LEU A 56 -5.55 1.59 -6.78
N ARG A 57 -5.08 0.53 -7.42
CA ARG A 57 -4.95 0.48 -8.88
C ARG A 57 -6.29 0.58 -9.57
N SER A 58 -7.30 -0.14 -9.08
CA SER A 58 -8.66 -0.07 -9.61
C SER A 58 -9.25 1.34 -9.46
N ASN A 59 -9.08 1.94 -8.30
CA ASN A 59 -9.55 3.31 -8.04
C ASN A 59 -8.79 4.34 -8.88
N SER A 60 -7.51 4.14 -9.11
CA SER A 60 -6.69 5.02 -9.96
C SER A 60 -7.21 5.07 -11.40
N ILE A 61 -7.69 3.95 -11.93
CA ILE A 61 -8.31 3.91 -13.25
C ILE A 61 -9.56 4.79 -13.31
N VAL A 62 -10.39 4.73 -12.27
CA VAL A 62 -11.58 5.58 -12.16
C VAL A 62 -11.20 7.06 -12.10
N LEU A 63 -10.19 7.41 -11.30
CA LEU A 63 -9.71 8.77 -11.17
C LEU A 63 -9.13 9.31 -12.49
N GLU A 64 -8.39 8.49 -13.23
CA GLU A 64 -7.89 8.86 -14.56
C GLU A 64 -9.02 9.13 -15.54
N ARG A 65 -10.07 8.31 -15.50
CA ARG A 65 -11.26 8.53 -16.33
C ARG A 65 -11.97 9.82 -15.95
N LEU A 66 -12.12 10.11 -14.67
CA LEU A 66 -12.70 11.37 -14.19
C LEU A 66 -11.88 12.58 -14.67
N LEU A 67 -10.56 12.48 -14.61
CA LEU A 67 -9.65 13.51 -15.07
C LEU A 67 -9.81 13.75 -16.59
N ARG A 68 -9.88 12.68 -17.39
CA ARG A 68 -10.14 12.79 -18.84
C ARG A 68 -11.49 13.43 -19.14
N LEU A 69 -12.54 13.05 -18.40
CA LEU A 69 -13.87 13.65 -18.54
C LEU A 69 -13.83 15.14 -18.19
N ARG A 70 -13.13 15.54 -17.13
CA ARG A 70 -12.93 16.95 -16.80
C ARG A 70 -12.28 17.71 -17.95
N ASN A 71 -11.23 17.17 -18.53
CA ASN A 71 -10.50 17.80 -19.64
C ASN A 71 -11.34 17.84 -20.93
N ALA A 72 -12.19 16.83 -21.16
CA ALA A 72 -13.08 16.76 -22.31
C ALA A 72 -14.33 17.63 -22.18
N THR A 73 -14.82 17.88 -20.97
CA THR A 73 -16.07 18.61 -20.70
C THR A 73 -15.99 20.12 -20.89
N GLN A 74 -14.82 20.68 -21.13
CA GLN A 74 -14.74 22.04 -21.64
C GLN A 74 -15.51 22.20 -22.96
N SER A 75 -15.82 21.08 -23.64
CA SER A 75 -16.56 21.05 -24.90
C SER A 75 -17.95 20.38 -24.87
N GLN A 76 -18.28 19.54 -23.88
CA GLN A 76 -19.51 18.73 -23.93
C GLN A 76 -20.41 18.71 -22.68
N HIS A 77 -20.09 19.39 -21.60
CA HIS A 77 -20.94 19.55 -20.39
C HIS A 77 -21.55 18.28 -19.79
N LEU A 78 -20.90 17.12 -19.90
CA LEU A 78 -21.43 15.85 -19.40
C LEU A 78 -21.45 15.75 -17.87
N ILE A 79 -20.56 16.48 -17.19
CA ILE A 79 -20.51 16.59 -15.72
C ILE A 79 -20.28 18.05 -15.37
N LYS A 80 -21.18 18.65 -14.57
CA LYS A 80 -20.93 19.97 -13.98
C LYS A 80 -19.87 19.83 -12.90
N VAL A 81 -18.63 20.17 -13.23
CA VAL A 81 -17.54 20.28 -12.28
C VAL A 81 -17.41 21.74 -11.90
N TYR A 82 -17.67 22.06 -10.64
CA TYR A 82 -17.41 23.39 -10.09
C TYR A 82 -15.92 23.58 -9.85
N GLU A 83 -15.44 24.82 -9.85
CA GLU A 83 -14.03 25.14 -9.63
C GLU A 83 -13.49 24.55 -8.31
N GLU A 84 -14.29 24.58 -7.25
CA GLU A 84 -13.98 23.94 -5.96
C GLU A 84 -13.80 22.43 -6.09
N ASP A 85 -14.59 21.77 -6.92
CA ASP A 85 -14.54 20.33 -7.17
C ASP A 85 -13.32 19.97 -8.02
N GLU A 86 -12.84 20.84 -8.90
CA GLU A 86 -11.62 20.64 -9.66
C GLU A 86 -10.39 20.59 -8.76
N ASP A 87 -10.28 21.54 -7.82
CA ASP A 87 -9.20 21.57 -6.84
C ASP A 87 -9.24 20.32 -5.94
N LEU A 88 -10.42 19.91 -5.53
CA LEU A 88 -10.62 18.71 -4.72
C LEU A 88 -10.22 17.44 -5.49
N LEU A 89 -10.54 17.36 -6.79
CA LEU A 89 -10.14 16.25 -7.64
C LEU A 89 -8.61 16.16 -7.75
N ASP A 90 -7.94 17.29 -7.94
CA ASP A 90 -6.48 17.33 -7.99
C ASP A 90 -5.86 16.87 -6.67
N ASP A 91 -6.42 17.28 -5.53
CA ASP A 91 -5.99 16.82 -4.20
C ASP A 91 -6.21 15.31 -4.02
N VAL A 92 -7.33 14.78 -4.47
CA VAL A 92 -7.61 13.33 -4.42
C VAL A 92 -6.59 12.55 -5.24
N ILE A 93 -6.26 13.01 -6.44
CA ILE A 93 -5.27 12.36 -7.31
C ILE A 93 -3.90 12.33 -6.65
N ILE A 94 -3.46 13.43 -6.03
CA ILE A 94 -2.20 13.50 -5.30
C ILE A 94 -2.17 12.50 -4.16
N GLU A 95 -3.23 12.44 -3.35
CA GLU A 95 -3.34 11.51 -2.22
C GLU A 95 -3.32 10.04 -2.67
N TYR A 96 -4.02 9.69 -3.76
CA TYR A 96 -4.00 8.34 -4.30
C TYR A 96 -2.63 7.96 -4.87
N LYS A 97 -1.96 8.87 -5.57
CA LYS A 97 -0.58 8.62 -6.06
C LYS A 97 0.37 8.35 -4.91
N GLN A 98 0.29 9.14 -3.85
CA GLN A 98 1.10 8.94 -2.65
C GLN A 98 0.81 7.56 -2.03
N ALA A 99 -0.45 7.17 -1.92
CA ALA A 99 -0.84 5.87 -1.39
C ALA A 99 -0.29 4.72 -2.23
N VAL A 100 -0.39 4.80 -3.55
CA VAL A 100 0.16 3.79 -4.47
C VAL A 100 1.67 3.64 -4.30
N GLU A 101 2.39 4.76 -4.27
CA GLU A 101 3.86 4.75 -4.09
C GLU A 101 4.27 4.14 -2.75
N MET A 102 3.56 4.48 -1.68
CA MET A 102 3.82 3.91 -0.35
C MET A 102 3.59 2.40 -0.31
N VAL A 103 2.49 1.93 -0.89
CA VAL A 103 2.18 0.49 -0.95
C VAL A 103 3.24 -0.26 -1.76
N GLU A 104 3.64 0.26 -2.90
CA GLU A 104 4.67 -0.36 -3.74
C GLU A 104 6.01 -0.44 -3.02
N MET A 105 6.44 0.63 -2.38
CA MET A 105 7.69 0.68 -1.63
C MET A 105 7.68 -0.32 -0.47
N TYR A 106 6.63 -0.34 0.34
CA TYR A 106 6.56 -1.25 1.48
C TYR A 106 6.31 -2.70 1.08
N SER A 107 5.67 -2.96 -0.03
CA SER A 107 5.58 -4.31 -0.60
C SER A 107 6.96 -4.86 -0.94
N HIS A 108 7.82 -4.05 -1.53
CA HIS A 108 9.21 -4.44 -1.78
C HIS A 108 10.01 -4.66 -0.50
N ILE A 109 9.85 -3.79 0.49
CA ILE A 109 10.50 -3.94 1.79
C ILE A 109 10.08 -5.24 2.47
N LEU A 110 8.78 -5.54 2.50
CA LEU A 110 8.27 -6.77 3.10
C LEU A 110 8.76 -8.03 2.36
N ASN A 111 8.80 -8.01 1.04
CA ASN A 111 9.34 -9.11 0.26
C ASN A 111 10.83 -9.34 0.57
N SER A 112 11.60 -8.27 0.66
CA SER A 112 13.03 -8.34 1.02
C SER A 112 13.22 -8.88 2.43
N MET A 113 12.41 -8.46 3.38
CA MET A 113 12.44 -8.98 4.75
C MET A 113 12.15 -10.47 4.79
N MET A 114 11.12 -10.92 4.06
CA MET A 114 10.78 -12.34 4.00
C MET A 114 11.92 -13.18 3.41
N GLU A 115 12.58 -12.70 2.37
CA GLU A 115 13.73 -13.39 1.76
C GLU A 115 14.90 -13.50 2.74
N VAL A 116 15.23 -12.40 3.43
CA VAL A 116 16.33 -12.38 4.41
C VAL A 116 16.04 -13.35 5.56
N PHE A 117 14.84 -13.30 6.14
CA PHE A 117 14.49 -14.17 7.26
C PHE A 117 14.37 -15.64 6.85
N ALA A 118 13.87 -15.92 5.64
CA ALA A 118 13.88 -17.27 5.09
C ALA A 118 15.31 -17.82 4.93
N SER A 119 16.23 -16.99 4.47
CA SER A 119 17.65 -17.35 4.35
C SER A 119 18.29 -17.63 5.71
N ILE A 120 18.00 -16.82 6.73
CA ILE A 120 18.52 -17.01 8.08
C ILE A 120 17.99 -18.33 8.69
N ILE A 121 16.70 -18.61 8.51
CA ILE A 121 16.10 -19.87 8.98
C ILE A 121 16.75 -21.06 8.28
N SER A 122 16.96 -20.99 6.98
CA SER A 122 17.62 -22.04 6.20
C SER A 122 19.07 -22.26 6.68
N ASN A 123 19.81 -21.20 6.94
CA ASN A 123 21.18 -21.30 7.48
C ASN A 123 21.18 -21.91 8.88
N ASN A 124 20.28 -21.54 9.76
CA ASN A 124 20.15 -22.11 11.10
C ASN A 124 19.81 -23.60 11.03
N LEU A 125 18.92 -23.99 10.13
CA LEU A 125 18.56 -25.39 9.90
C LEU A 125 19.78 -26.20 9.41
N ASN A 126 20.53 -25.65 8.46
CA ASN A 126 21.73 -26.27 7.93
C ASN A 126 22.82 -26.47 9.02
N LEU A 127 22.96 -25.49 9.93
CA LEU A 127 23.88 -25.62 11.07
C LEU A 127 23.43 -26.73 12.01
N VAL A 128 22.16 -26.85 12.34
CA VAL A 128 21.61 -27.92 13.16
C VAL A 128 21.87 -29.29 12.50
N MET A 129 21.62 -29.39 11.20
CA MET A 129 21.88 -30.63 10.45
C MET A 129 23.36 -31.03 10.41
N LYS A 130 24.27 -30.06 10.41
CA LYS A 130 25.71 -30.32 10.49
C LYS A 130 26.13 -30.91 11.82
N PHE A 131 25.46 -30.56 12.92
CA PHE A 131 25.73 -31.09 14.25
C PHE A 131 25.01 -32.42 14.56
N LEU A 132 24.11 -32.81 13.73
CA LEU A 132 23.46 -34.13 13.80
C LEU A 132 24.20 -35.14 12.94
#